data_667111c557c4fb940068df2ec4b5f8c9
#
_entry.id   667111c557c4fb940068df2ec4b5f8c9
#
_cell.length_a   1.000
_cell.length_b   1.000
_cell.length_c   1.000
_cell.angle_alpha   90.00
_cell.angle_beta   90.00
_cell.angle_gamma   90.00
#
_symmetry.space_group_name_H-M   'P 1'
#
loop_
_entity.id
_entity.type
_entity.pdbx_description
1 polymer ?
#
loop_
_entity_poly.entity_id
_entity_poly.type
_entity_poly.pdbx_seq_one_letter_code
_entity_poly.pdbx_strand_id
1 'polypeptide(L)'
;MVHWLADKGKLKLDENVANIWPEFGVNGKDQIKVNHILNHTSGLHNALAGVTEDPKLFCDWDECLKRIAMAAPETEPGRQLIYHYLSYGWLCGGIIEHVSGKKFQDILEESIVRPLNVEGELYIGIPPGVESRLATLAIDADDPSRLAPKAHPGIPSSLTLTSISNLIALLNILDGRRAIVPGGNGHFSARALARYYATLVDGGVIPPRHPSSSLPSLGSHPHHPMNKKDENQNQNQNKEDTTDEVETTIFVNPKAKIHDAFLGTGDYKNLTLPNGVFGLGFSRCRTAGGSLFGFGHAGLGGSTAYCDINNRFAIAVTLNKLCEGALTGEIIRFICSQLDLPVPLKYVGST
;
A
#
# COMPACT_ATOMS: atom_id res chain seq x y z
N MET A 1 6.76 0.44 4.17
CA MET A 1 7.91 1.37 4.07
C MET A 1 7.99 2.32 5.28
N VAL A 2 6.98 3.16 5.63
CA VAL A 2 7.04 4.03 6.83
C VAL A 2 7.29 3.22 8.11
N HIS A 3 6.55 2.12 8.33
CA HIS A 3 6.80 1.23 9.47
C HIS A 3 8.18 0.57 9.45
N TRP A 4 8.71 0.24 8.28
CA TRP A 4 10.06 -0.30 8.14
C TRP A 4 11.13 0.72 8.54
N LEU A 5 10.94 1.99 8.18
CA LEU A 5 11.81 3.08 8.63
C LEU A 5 11.68 3.34 10.14
N ALA A 6 10.46 3.26 10.67
CA ALA A 6 10.21 3.39 12.11
C ALA A 6 10.85 2.24 12.89
N ASP A 7 10.74 1.01 12.40
CA ASP A 7 11.36 -0.18 12.98
C ASP A 7 12.89 -0.10 13.02
N LYS A 8 13.49 0.53 12.00
CA LYS A 8 14.93 0.86 11.96
C LYS A 8 15.30 2.11 12.79
N GLY A 9 14.37 2.67 13.53
CA GLY A 9 14.62 3.86 14.37
C GLY A 9 14.88 5.16 13.61
N LYS A 10 14.50 5.22 12.32
CA LYS A 10 14.73 6.40 11.48
C LYS A 10 13.68 7.50 11.70
N LEU A 11 12.50 7.16 12.20
CA LEU A 11 11.42 8.09 12.57
C LEU A 11 10.59 7.49 13.71
N LYS A 12 9.78 8.33 14.36
CA LYS A 12 8.73 7.90 15.30
C LYS A 12 7.36 8.12 14.69
N LEU A 13 6.41 7.22 14.98
CA LEU A 13 5.06 7.33 14.42
C LEU A 13 4.25 8.49 15.02
N ASP A 14 4.62 9.00 16.18
CA ASP A 14 4.05 10.17 16.83
C ASP A 14 4.86 11.46 16.62
N GLU A 15 5.89 11.42 15.76
CA GLU A 15 6.73 12.57 15.44
C GLU A 15 6.00 13.56 14.52
N ASN A 16 6.26 14.86 14.70
CA ASN A 16 5.78 15.88 13.78
C ASN A 16 6.46 15.74 12.42
N VAL A 17 5.67 15.74 11.35
CA VAL A 17 6.19 15.61 9.98
C VAL A 17 7.15 16.75 9.64
N ALA A 18 6.92 17.95 10.19
CA ALA A 18 7.79 19.11 10.00
C ALA A 18 9.25 18.90 10.50
N ASN A 19 9.47 18.00 11.47
CA ASN A 19 10.81 17.64 11.90
C ASN A 19 11.57 16.80 10.87
N ILE A 20 10.82 16.04 10.06
CA ILE A 20 11.34 15.13 9.03
C ILE A 20 11.45 15.87 7.69
N TRP A 21 10.41 16.63 7.37
CA TRP A 21 10.23 17.36 6.11
C TRP A 21 9.95 18.84 6.44
N PRO A 22 11.00 19.67 6.60
CA PRO A 22 10.84 21.05 7.09
C PRO A 22 9.93 21.91 6.22
N GLU A 23 9.96 21.76 4.88
CA GLU A 23 9.11 22.52 3.96
C GLU A 23 7.62 22.19 4.12
N PHE A 24 7.31 21.04 4.68
CA PHE A 24 5.93 20.65 5.00
C PHE A 24 5.36 21.48 6.15
N GLY A 25 6.18 21.98 7.08
CA GLY A 25 5.76 22.63 8.34
C GLY A 25 5.07 23.99 8.21
N VAL A 26 4.76 24.44 6.99
CA VAL A 26 4.09 25.73 6.72
C VAL A 26 2.57 25.57 6.64
N ASN A 27 1.86 26.71 6.60
CA ASN A 27 0.40 26.78 6.39
C ASN A 27 -0.42 25.96 7.42
N GLY A 28 -0.01 26.01 8.69
CA GLY A 28 -0.73 25.36 9.80
C GLY A 28 -0.52 23.85 9.92
N LYS A 29 0.57 23.31 9.34
CA LYS A 29 0.90 21.88 9.38
C LYS A 29 1.95 21.49 10.41
N ASP A 30 2.46 22.44 11.19
CA ASP A 30 3.50 22.22 12.20
C ASP A 30 3.15 21.14 13.26
N GLN A 31 1.85 20.94 13.50
CA GLN A 31 1.35 19.92 14.43
C GLN A 31 0.91 18.61 13.78
N ILE A 32 1.04 18.48 12.45
CA ILE A 32 0.71 17.21 11.78
C ILE A 32 1.78 16.18 12.09
N LYS A 33 1.36 15.04 12.63
CA LYS A 33 2.21 13.90 12.97
C LYS A 33 2.15 12.81 11.90
N VAL A 34 3.15 11.93 11.89
CA VAL A 34 3.19 10.77 11.01
C VAL A 34 1.93 9.90 11.15
N ASN A 35 1.50 9.63 12.40
CA ASN A 35 0.27 8.86 12.64
C ASN A 35 -0.99 9.54 12.10
N HIS A 36 -1.07 10.88 12.05
CA HIS A 36 -2.22 11.59 11.46
C HIS A 36 -2.34 11.31 9.96
N ILE A 37 -1.22 11.14 9.27
CA ILE A 37 -1.21 10.72 7.88
C ILE A 37 -1.62 9.26 7.77
N LEU A 38 -1.00 8.36 8.54
CA LEU A 38 -1.22 6.92 8.47
C LEU A 38 -2.66 6.50 8.79
N ASN A 39 -3.39 7.26 9.61
CA ASN A 39 -4.77 6.97 9.98
C ASN A 39 -5.81 7.90 9.33
N HIS A 40 -5.39 8.67 8.30
CA HIS A 40 -6.26 9.57 7.55
C HIS A 40 -6.90 10.72 8.35
N THR A 41 -6.16 11.26 9.32
CA THR A 41 -6.65 12.39 10.16
C THR A 41 -5.81 13.65 10.01
N SER A 42 -4.96 13.76 8.97
CA SER A 42 -4.10 14.94 8.82
C SER A 42 -4.81 16.19 8.33
N GLY A 43 -6.05 16.09 7.83
CA GLY A 43 -6.76 17.19 7.19
C GLY A 43 -6.34 17.49 5.75
N LEU A 44 -5.41 16.71 5.17
CA LEU A 44 -4.86 16.92 3.83
C LEU A 44 -5.50 16.02 2.76
N HIS A 45 -6.73 15.61 2.97
CA HIS A 45 -7.46 14.69 2.09
C HIS A 45 -7.69 15.25 0.68
N ASN A 46 -7.81 16.57 0.52
CA ASN A 46 -7.94 17.25 -0.77
C ASN A 46 -6.66 17.98 -1.22
N ALA A 47 -5.49 17.74 -0.62
CA ALA A 47 -4.26 18.48 -0.91
C ALA A 47 -3.81 18.42 -2.39
N LEU A 48 -4.27 17.41 -3.13
CA LEU A 48 -4.08 17.25 -4.57
C LEU A 48 -5.43 17.18 -5.31
N ALA A 49 -6.45 17.92 -4.86
CA ALA A 49 -7.69 18.05 -5.62
C ALA A 49 -7.37 18.54 -7.05
N GLY A 50 -8.03 17.92 -8.05
CA GLY A 50 -7.79 18.23 -9.46
C GLY A 50 -6.53 17.58 -10.08
N VAL A 51 -5.72 16.83 -9.33
CA VAL A 51 -4.53 16.16 -9.90
C VAL A 51 -4.87 15.21 -11.05
N THR A 52 -6.06 14.62 -11.05
CA THR A 52 -6.53 13.73 -12.11
C THR A 52 -7.03 14.47 -13.35
N GLU A 53 -7.13 15.78 -13.30
CA GLU A 53 -7.53 16.66 -14.41
C GLU A 53 -6.30 17.20 -15.17
N ASP A 54 -5.13 17.09 -14.57
CA ASP A 54 -3.85 17.54 -15.14
C ASP A 54 -2.88 16.34 -15.29
N PRO A 55 -2.80 15.71 -16.48
CA PRO A 55 -1.92 14.57 -16.71
C PRO A 55 -0.44 14.88 -16.46
N LYS A 56 0.01 16.12 -16.67
CA LYS A 56 1.41 16.50 -16.41
C LYS A 56 1.68 16.51 -14.93
N LEU A 57 0.79 17.14 -14.15
CA LEU A 57 0.90 17.16 -12.70
C LEU A 57 0.82 15.73 -12.12
N PHE A 58 -0.14 14.92 -12.60
CA PHE A 58 -0.29 13.54 -12.15
C PHE A 58 0.99 12.71 -12.28
N CYS A 59 1.78 12.98 -13.34
CA CYS A 59 3.03 12.29 -13.61
C CYS A 59 4.26 12.95 -12.98
N ASP A 60 4.12 14.14 -12.38
CA ASP A 60 5.22 14.90 -11.77
C ASP A 60 5.29 14.69 -10.27
N TRP A 61 6.15 13.77 -9.85
CA TRP A 61 6.35 13.43 -8.45
C TRP A 61 6.78 14.61 -7.60
N ASP A 62 7.77 15.36 -8.06
CA ASP A 62 8.36 16.45 -7.28
C ASP A 62 7.40 17.64 -7.16
N GLU A 63 6.64 17.95 -8.22
CA GLU A 63 5.62 19.00 -8.16
C GLU A 63 4.43 18.60 -7.26
N CYS A 64 4.03 17.32 -7.26
CA CYS A 64 3.01 16.81 -6.33
C CYS A 64 3.48 16.95 -4.87
N LEU A 65 4.72 16.59 -4.55
CA LEU A 65 5.28 16.75 -3.21
C LEU A 65 5.31 18.23 -2.80
N LYS A 66 5.72 19.13 -3.69
CA LYS A 66 5.75 20.57 -3.46
C LYS A 66 4.34 21.13 -3.19
N ARG A 67 3.33 20.73 -3.95
CA ARG A 67 1.94 21.15 -3.71
C ARG A 67 1.41 20.65 -2.37
N ILE A 68 1.69 19.41 -2.00
CA ILE A 68 1.38 18.88 -0.68
C ILE A 68 2.07 19.66 0.44
N ALA A 69 3.36 19.99 0.26
CA ALA A 69 4.09 20.80 1.22
C ALA A 69 3.49 22.21 1.38
N MET A 70 2.83 22.73 0.35
CA MET A 70 2.19 24.06 0.39
C MET A 70 0.70 24.04 0.74
N ALA A 71 0.04 22.89 0.72
CA ALA A 71 -1.38 22.78 1.06
C ALA A 71 -1.63 23.10 2.54
N ALA A 72 -2.78 23.68 2.85
CA ALA A 72 -3.26 23.83 4.23
C ALA A 72 -4.20 22.67 4.60
N PRO A 73 -4.25 22.22 5.86
CA PRO A 73 -5.23 21.25 6.30
C PRO A 73 -6.63 21.84 6.31
N GLU A 74 -7.63 21.10 5.84
CA GLU A 74 -9.04 21.51 5.84
C GLU A 74 -9.74 21.19 7.16
N THR A 75 -9.19 20.31 7.96
CA THR A 75 -9.68 19.93 9.28
C THR A 75 -8.54 19.91 10.29
N GLU A 76 -8.89 20.08 11.57
CA GLU A 76 -7.89 20.01 12.65
C GLU A 76 -7.21 18.63 12.67
N PRO A 77 -5.86 18.57 12.60
CA PRO A 77 -5.14 17.31 12.59
C PRO A 77 -5.44 16.43 13.80
N GLY A 78 -5.66 15.15 13.57
CA GLY A 78 -5.94 14.16 14.60
C GLY A 78 -7.42 14.10 15.06
N ARG A 79 -8.32 14.98 14.56
CA ARG A 79 -9.71 15.07 15.04
C ARG A 79 -10.72 14.31 14.19
N GLN A 80 -10.58 14.37 12.87
CA GLN A 80 -11.56 13.82 11.96
C GLN A 80 -10.91 12.89 10.95
N LEU A 81 -11.49 11.70 10.77
CA LEU A 81 -11.06 10.76 9.74
C LEU A 81 -11.78 11.10 8.43
N ILE A 82 -11.00 11.55 7.43
CA ILE A 82 -11.46 11.70 6.05
C ILE A 82 -10.45 11.00 5.15
N TYR A 83 -10.91 10.08 4.32
CA TYR A 83 -10.05 9.21 3.52
C TYR A 83 -9.19 9.99 2.50
N HIS A 84 -7.89 9.85 2.60
CA HIS A 84 -6.91 10.51 1.72
C HIS A 84 -6.64 9.62 0.49
N TYR A 85 -7.56 9.55 -0.47
CA TYR A 85 -7.54 8.53 -1.54
C TYR A 85 -6.31 8.57 -2.45
N LEU A 86 -5.81 9.76 -2.80
CA LEU A 86 -4.57 9.91 -3.57
C LEU A 86 -3.46 10.59 -2.75
N SER A 87 -3.77 11.67 -2.04
CA SER A 87 -2.76 12.44 -1.30
C SER A 87 -1.98 11.59 -0.29
N TYR A 88 -2.60 10.52 0.24
CA TYR A 88 -1.94 9.55 1.14
C TYR A 88 -0.61 9.02 0.58
N GLY A 89 -0.61 8.64 -0.69
CA GLY A 89 0.57 8.06 -1.33
C GLY A 89 1.76 9.03 -1.38
N TRP A 90 1.52 10.29 -1.77
CA TRP A 90 2.56 11.32 -1.80
C TRP A 90 2.94 11.82 -0.41
N LEU A 91 2.00 11.90 0.53
CA LEU A 91 2.30 12.22 1.93
C LEU A 91 3.25 11.21 2.55
N CYS A 92 2.96 9.92 2.41
CA CYS A 92 3.86 8.85 2.87
C CYS A 92 5.18 8.85 2.08
N GLY A 93 5.11 9.10 0.76
CA GLY A 93 6.28 9.13 -0.11
C GLY A 93 7.25 10.26 0.24
N GLY A 94 6.73 11.45 0.52
CA GLY A 94 7.54 12.58 0.99
C GLY A 94 8.25 12.28 2.32
N ILE A 95 7.52 11.70 3.29
CA ILE A 95 8.14 11.25 4.56
C ILE A 95 9.24 10.22 4.29
N ILE A 96 9.00 9.24 3.41
CA ILE A 96 9.96 8.19 3.10
C ILE A 96 11.24 8.78 2.49
N GLU A 97 11.13 9.67 1.52
CA GLU A 97 12.30 10.28 0.88
C GLU A 97 13.08 11.16 1.85
N HIS A 98 12.42 12.00 2.65
CA HIS A 98 13.09 12.88 3.61
C HIS A 98 13.76 12.12 4.77
N VAL A 99 13.12 11.08 5.29
CA VAL A 99 13.72 10.25 6.36
C VAL A 99 14.91 9.44 5.86
N SER A 100 14.80 8.88 4.65
CA SER A 100 15.80 7.95 4.14
C SER A 100 16.95 8.62 3.39
N GLY A 101 16.70 9.80 2.83
CA GLY A 101 17.59 10.46 1.86
C GLY A 101 17.69 9.73 0.53
N LYS A 102 16.79 8.76 0.27
CA LYS A 102 16.74 7.93 -0.95
C LYS A 102 15.43 8.17 -1.69
N LYS A 103 15.40 7.88 -2.98
CA LYS A 103 14.16 7.94 -3.76
C LYS A 103 13.16 6.87 -3.30
N PHE A 104 11.87 7.17 -3.47
CA PHE A 104 10.77 6.28 -3.10
C PHE A 104 10.94 4.86 -3.66
N GLN A 105 11.35 4.76 -4.95
CA GLN A 105 11.57 3.48 -5.63
C GLN A 105 12.69 2.66 -5.00
N ASP A 106 13.79 3.30 -4.58
CA ASP A 106 14.90 2.61 -3.94
C ASP A 106 14.49 1.97 -2.61
N ILE A 107 13.67 2.70 -1.83
CA ILE A 107 13.14 2.16 -0.56
C ILE A 107 12.10 1.07 -0.82
N LEU A 108 11.27 1.16 -1.87
CA LEU A 108 10.36 0.09 -2.26
C LEU A 108 11.12 -1.21 -2.57
N GLU A 109 12.18 -1.10 -3.37
CA GLU A 109 13.04 -2.22 -3.72
C GLU A 109 13.74 -2.81 -2.48
N GLU A 110 14.35 -1.97 -1.66
CA GLU A 110 15.14 -2.37 -0.49
C GLU A 110 14.27 -3.01 0.60
N SER A 111 13.08 -2.46 0.86
CA SER A 111 12.25 -2.86 2.00
C SER A 111 11.22 -3.94 1.69
N ILE A 112 10.83 -4.11 0.42
CA ILE A 112 9.71 -4.98 0.04
C ILE A 112 10.08 -5.91 -1.11
N VAL A 113 10.46 -5.38 -2.29
CA VAL A 113 10.54 -6.17 -3.51
C VAL A 113 11.60 -7.26 -3.42
N ARG A 114 12.83 -6.88 -3.10
CA ARG A 114 13.96 -7.82 -2.95
C ARG A 114 13.80 -8.77 -1.77
N PRO A 115 13.50 -8.31 -0.54
CA PRO A 115 13.34 -9.24 0.57
C PRO A 115 12.26 -10.29 0.34
N LEU A 116 11.16 -9.90 -0.33
CA LEU A 116 10.06 -10.82 -0.62
C LEU A 116 10.30 -11.69 -1.87
N ASN A 117 11.35 -11.44 -2.65
CA ASN A 117 11.60 -12.10 -3.94
C ASN A 117 10.36 -12.00 -4.87
N VAL A 118 9.88 -10.77 -5.07
CA VAL A 118 8.73 -10.45 -5.93
C VAL A 118 9.11 -9.50 -7.07
N GLU A 119 10.39 -9.50 -7.44
CA GLU A 119 10.90 -8.77 -8.60
C GLU A 119 10.11 -9.15 -9.84
N GLY A 120 9.74 -8.17 -10.62
CA GLY A 120 8.92 -8.38 -11.81
C GLY A 120 7.42 -8.57 -11.57
N GLU A 121 6.96 -8.61 -10.31
CA GLU A 121 5.54 -8.83 -9.98
C GLU A 121 4.91 -7.74 -9.11
N LEU A 122 5.73 -6.79 -8.64
CA LEU A 122 5.28 -5.70 -7.79
C LEU A 122 5.95 -4.41 -8.22
N TYR A 123 5.13 -3.44 -8.67
CA TYR A 123 5.59 -2.11 -9.08
C TYR A 123 4.66 -1.02 -8.57
N ILE A 124 5.22 0.14 -8.27
CA ILE A 124 4.52 1.42 -8.16
C ILE A 124 5.22 2.36 -9.14
N GLY A 125 4.58 2.61 -10.29
CA GLY A 125 5.26 3.11 -11.47
C GLY A 125 6.09 2.00 -12.15
N ILE A 126 5.70 1.61 -13.35
CA ILE A 126 6.34 0.51 -14.07
C ILE A 126 7.65 0.97 -14.74
N PRO A 127 8.67 0.10 -14.80
CA PRO A 127 9.83 0.34 -15.63
C PRO A 127 9.52 0.08 -17.12
N PRO A 128 10.38 0.55 -18.05
CA PRO A 128 10.30 0.15 -19.44
C PRO A 128 10.47 -1.37 -19.63
N GLY A 129 9.78 -1.93 -20.63
CA GLY A 129 9.93 -3.33 -21.05
C GLY A 129 8.98 -4.32 -20.41
N VAL A 130 8.07 -3.86 -19.51
CA VAL A 130 7.04 -4.71 -18.88
C VAL A 130 5.63 -4.45 -19.42
N GLU A 131 5.48 -3.56 -20.36
CA GLU A 131 4.20 -3.04 -20.84
C GLU A 131 3.28 -4.14 -21.38
N SER A 132 3.84 -5.13 -22.08
CA SER A 132 3.08 -6.26 -22.64
C SER A 132 2.45 -7.19 -21.60
N ARG A 133 2.87 -7.07 -20.35
CA ARG A 133 2.38 -7.89 -19.22
C ARG A 133 1.24 -7.24 -18.45
N LEU A 134 0.92 -5.99 -18.76
CA LEU A 134 -0.04 -5.21 -18.00
C LEU A 134 -1.47 -5.48 -18.47
N ALA A 135 -2.35 -5.71 -17.53
CA ALA A 135 -3.78 -5.71 -17.81
C ALA A 135 -4.28 -4.28 -18.06
N THR A 136 -5.21 -4.13 -18.98
CA THR A 136 -5.95 -2.88 -19.18
C THR A 136 -7.05 -2.76 -18.15
N LEU A 137 -7.15 -1.62 -17.48
CA LEU A 137 -8.27 -1.33 -16.59
C LEU A 137 -9.53 -1.10 -17.41
N ALA A 138 -10.60 -1.82 -17.08
CA ALA A 138 -11.91 -1.70 -17.70
C ALA A 138 -12.95 -1.29 -16.65
N ILE A 139 -13.86 -0.42 -17.05
CA ILE A 139 -15.06 -0.08 -16.27
C ILE A 139 -16.20 -0.97 -16.76
N ASP A 140 -17.15 -1.29 -15.90
CA ASP A 140 -18.39 -1.90 -16.31
C ASP A 140 -19.17 -0.87 -17.16
N ALA A 141 -19.23 -1.12 -18.48
CA ALA A 141 -19.86 -0.19 -19.41
C ALA A 141 -21.38 -0.09 -19.18
N ASP A 142 -21.99 -1.12 -18.60
CA ASP A 142 -23.42 -1.19 -18.38
C ASP A 142 -23.89 -0.31 -17.21
N ASP A 143 -23.02 -0.08 -16.23
CA ASP A 143 -23.35 0.79 -15.09
C ASP A 143 -22.12 1.50 -14.49
N PRO A 144 -21.62 2.57 -15.14
CA PRO A 144 -20.50 3.36 -14.60
C PRO A 144 -20.81 4.02 -13.25
N SER A 145 -22.11 4.21 -12.95
CA SER A 145 -22.53 4.88 -11.70
C SER A 145 -22.19 4.06 -10.46
N ARG A 146 -21.97 2.76 -10.59
CA ARG A 146 -21.50 1.90 -9.50
C ARG A 146 -20.15 2.32 -8.95
N LEU A 147 -19.33 3.04 -9.70
CA LEU A 147 -18.06 3.59 -9.23
C LEU A 147 -18.21 4.93 -8.50
N ALA A 148 -19.40 5.52 -8.52
CA ALA A 148 -19.64 6.78 -7.84
C ALA A 148 -19.48 6.61 -6.31
N PRO A 149 -18.66 7.44 -5.65
CA PRO A 149 -18.52 7.36 -4.21
C PRO A 149 -19.88 7.65 -3.53
N LYS A 150 -20.28 6.78 -2.62
CA LYS A 150 -21.46 7.03 -1.80
C LYS A 150 -21.17 8.22 -0.87
N ALA A 151 -22.11 9.15 -0.79
CA ALA A 151 -21.96 10.30 0.11
C ALA A 151 -21.80 9.83 1.56
N HIS A 152 -20.65 10.11 2.13
CA HIS A 152 -20.30 9.76 3.51
C HIS A 152 -19.34 10.81 4.07
N PRO A 153 -19.48 11.27 5.32
CA PRO A 153 -18.61 12.29 5.91
C PRO A 153 -17.12 11.97 5.90
N GLY A 154 -16.75 10.68 5.80
CA GLY A 154 -15.36 10.22 5.71
C GLY A 154 -14.80 10.16 4.28
N ILE A 155 -15.56 10.55 3.25
CA ILE A 155 -15.13 10.59 1.86
C ILE A 155 -14.80 12.04 1.48
N PRO A 156 -13.64 12.34 0.89
CA PRO A 156 -13.27 13.69 0.50
C PRO A 156 -14.12 14.20 -0.66
N SER A 157 -14.41 15.50 -0.68
CA SER A 157 -15.21 16.15 -1.72
C SER A 157 -14.60 16.06 -3.13
N SER A 158 -13.29 15.94 -3.22
CA SER A 158 -12.56 15.78 -4.48
C SER A 158 -12.70 14.38 -5.11
N LEU A 159 -13.15 13.37 -4.36
CA LEU A 159 -13.40 12.04 -4.88
C LEU A 159 -14.79 11.99 -5.54
N THR A 160 -14.86 12.32 -6.81
CA THR A 160 -16.07 12.37 -7.63
C THR A 160 -16.02 11.28 -8.71
N LEU A 161 -17.16 11.02 -9.35
CA LEU A 161 -17.19 10.11 -10.51
C LEU A 161 -16.27 10.62 -11.64
N THR A 162 -16.20 11.93 -11.85
CA THR A 162 -15.29 12.55 -12.83
C THR A 162 -13.84 12.29 -12.48
N SER A 163 -13.42 12.56 -11.23
CA SER A 163 -12.03 12.30 -10.80
C SER A 163 -11.64 10.82 -10.90
N ILE A 164 -12.57 9.90 -10.64
CA ILE A 164 -12.37 8.47 -10.81
C ILE A 164 -12.21 8.10 -12.29
N SER A 165 -13.09 8.62 -13.16
CA SER A 165 -13.01 8.35 -14.61
C SER A 165 -11.71 8.88 -15.19
N ASN A 166 -11.29 10.09 -14.81
CA ASN A 166 -10.01 10.66 -15.22
C ASN A 166 -8.83 9.81 -14.71
N LEU A 167 -8.86 9.37 -13.45
CA LEU A 167 -7.83 8.50 -12.90
C LEU A 167 -7.69 7.19 -13.70
N ILE A 168 -8.80 6.55 -14.04
CA ILE A 168 -8.79 5.31 -14.83
C ILE A 168 -8.20 5.55 -16.22
N ALA A 169 -8.57 6.66 -16.87
CA ALA A 169 -8.00 7.05 -18.16
C ALA A 169 -6.48 7.25 -18.07
N LEU A 170 -6.01 7.99 -17.05
CA LEU A 170 -4.59 8.22 -16.79
C LEU A 170 -3.83 6.92 -16.51
N LEU A 171 -4.40 6.01 -15.74
CA LEU A 171 -3.79 4.72 -15.42
C LEU A 171 -3.75 3.73 -16.59
N ASN A 172 -4.43 4.02 -17.71
CA ASN A 172 -4.36 3.22 -18.92
C ASN A 172 -3.36 3.74 -19.96
N ILE A 173 -2.88 4.97 -19.84
CA ILE A 173 -1.81 5.49 -20.70
C ILE A 173 -0.44 5.19 -20.12
N LEU A 174 0.56 5.09 -20.98
CA LEU A 174 1.91 4.67 -20.60
C LEU A 174 2.56 5.59 -19.56
N ASP A 175 2.43 6.90 -19.73
CA ASP A 175 2.99 7.88 -18.81
C ASP A 175 2.37 7.75 -17.40
N GLY A 176 1.05 7.56 -17.32
CA GLY A 176 0.35 7.34 -16.05
C GLY A 176 0.76 6.01 -15.38
N ARG A 177 1.02 4.96 -16.17
CA ARG A 177 1.52 3.68 -15.65
C ARG A 177 2.95 3.77 -15.14
N ARG A 178 3.78 4.62 -15.75
CA ARG A 178 5.17 4.88 -15.33
C ARG A 178 5.29 5.86 -14.18
N ALA A 179 4.28 6.71 -13.98
CA ALA A 179 4.25 7.68 -12.89
C ALA A 179 4.32 7.01 -11.51
N ILE A 180 4.94 7.65 -10.55
CA ILE A 180 4.98 7.18 -9.15
C ILE A 180 3.72 7.71 -8.44
N VAL A 181 2.69 6.89 -8.34
CA VAL A 181 1.40 7.24 -7.71
C VAL A 181 1.04 6.18 -6.65
N PRO A 182 1.68 6.21 -5.47
CA PRO A 182 1.56 5.10 -4.50
C PRO A 182 0.13 4.83 -4.02
N GLY A 183 -0.76 5.83 -4.08
CA GLY A 183 -2.18 5.68 -3.75
C GLY A 183 -3.06 5.13 -4.89
N GLY A 184 -2.54 4.94 -6.11
CA GLY A 184 -3.38 4.66 -7.27
C GLY A 184 -2.83 3.69 -8.32
N ASN A 185 -1.53 3.62 -8.55
CA ASN A 185 -0.99 2.82 -9.67
C ASN A 185 -0.10 1.65 -9.26
N GLY A 186 -0.45 0.96 -8.20
CA GLY A 186 0.19 -0.32 -7.90
C GLY A 186 -0.12 -1.36 -8.97
N HIS A 187 0.91 -1.95 -9.57
CA HIS A 187 0.83 -3.05 -10.53
C HIS A 187 1.35 -4.32 -9.85
N PHE A 188 0.44 -5.20 -9.45
CA PHE A 188 0.79 -6.38 -8.66
C PHE A 188 0.20 -7.64 -9.28
N SER A 189 0.95 -8.75 -9.19
CA SER A 189 0.32 -10.05 -9.27
C SER A 189 -0.40 -10.37 -7.95
N ALA A 190 -1.47 -11.16 -8.00
CA ALA A 190 -2.14 -11.63 -6.78
C ALA A 190 -1.17 -12.39 -5.87
N ARG A 191 -0.23 -13.15 -6.46
CA ARG A 191 0.82 -13.88 -5.73
C ARG A 191 1.74 -12.93 -4.96
N ALA A 192 2.26 -11.89 -5.59
CA ALA A 192 3.16 -10.93 -4.92
C ALA A 192 2.45 -10.20 -3.79
N LEU A 193 1.20 -9.79 -4.02
CA LEU A 193 0.41 -9.11 -3.01
C LEU A 193 0.04 -10.04 -1.84
N ALA A 194 -0.33 -11.30 -2.12
CA ALA A 194 -0.57 -12.29 -1.08
C ALA A 194 0.69 -12.59 -0.26
N ARG A 195 1.85 -12.70 -0.93
CA ARG A 195 3.13 -12.91 -0.24
C ARG A 195 3.49 -11.74 0.66
N TYR A 196 3.25 -10.50 0.23
CA TYR A 196 3.43 -9.31 1.07
C TYR A 196 2.55 -9.39 2.33
N TYR A 197 1.25 -9.68 2.19
CA TYR A 197 0.36 -9.80 3.35
C TYR A 197 0.66 -11.03 4.22
N ALA A 198 1.14 -12.12 3.64
CA ALA A 198 1.60 -13.29 4.39
C ALA A 198 2.83 -12.95 5.26
N THR A 199 3.74 -12.11 4.74
CA THR A 199 4.86 -11.61 5.53
C THR A 199 4.36 -10.72 6.68
N LEU A 200 3.39 -9.84 6.45
CA LEU A 200 2.86 -8.94 7.47
C LEU A 200 2.08 -9.70 8.56
N VAL A 201 1.28 -10.69 8.20
CA VAL A 201 0.52 -11.50 9.18
C VAL A 201 1.43 -12.29 10.11
N ASP A 202 2.62 -12.60 9.64
CA ASP A 202 3.63 -13.30 10.44
C ASP A 202 4.66 -12.35 11.08
N GLY A 203 4.30 -11.06 11.19
CA GLY A 203 5.08 -10.05 11.88
C GLY A 203 6.38 -9.67 11.18
N GLY A 204 6.43 -9.83 9.87
CA GLY A 204 7.58 -9.52 9.04
C GLY A 204 8.40 -10.77 8.63
N VAL A 205 8.08 -11.95 9.15
CA VAL A 205 8.76 -13.19 8.75
C VAL A 205 8.42 -13.52 7.30
N ILE A 206 9.45 -13.68 6.47
CA ILE A 206 9.29 -13.92 5.03
C ILE A 206 8.91 -15.39 4.81
N PRO A 207 7.75 -15.69 4.17
CA PRO A 207 7.36 -17.05 3.90
C PRO A 207 8.40 -17.75 3.00
N PRO A 208 8.70 -19.04 3.23
CA PRO A 208 9.59 -19.80 2.35
C PRO A 208 9.03 -19.82 0.92
N ARG A 209 9.90 -20.02 -0.07
CA ARG A 209 9.45 -20.27 -1.44
C ARG A 209 8.74 -21.62 -1.49
N HIS A 210 7.61 -21.67 -2.21
CA HIS A 210 6.95 -22.95 -2.45
C HIS A 210 7.87 -23.84 -3.31
N PRO A 211 8.09 -25.12 -2.96
CA PRO A 211 8.99 -26.00 -3.69
C PRO A 211 8.68 -26.16 -5.19
N SER A 212 7.40 -26.06 -5.56
CA SER A 212 6.94 -26.11 -6.96
C SER A 212 6.97 -24.74 -7.67
N SER A 213 7.33 -23.66 -6.99
CA SER A 213 7.56 -22.40 -7.67
C SER A 213 8.95 -22.47 -8.34
N SER A 214 9.02 -23.07 -9.53
CA SER A 214 10.01 -22.63 -10.49
C SER A 214 10.02 -21.11 -10.50
N LEU A 215 11.19 -20.49 -10.53
CA LEU A 215 11.32 -19.04 -10.74
C LEU A 215 10.27 -18.64 -11.76
N PRO A 216 9.40 -17.66 -11.47
CA PRO A 216 8.47 -17.22 -12.48
C PRO A 216 9.31 -16.85 -13.70
N SER A 217 8.95 -17.35 -14.87
CA SER A 217 9.55 -16.97 -16.15
C SER A 217 9.32 -15.48 -16.50
N LEU A 218 8.89 -14.72 -15.53
CA LEU A 218 8.61 -13.31 -15.51
C LEU A 218 9.91 -12.58 -15.22
N GLY A 219 10.67 -12.27 -16.28
CA GLY A 219 12.01 -11.69 -16.25
C GLY A 219 12.32 -10.73 -15.10
N SER A 220 13.58 -10.65 -14.74
CA SER A 220 14.15 -9.68 -13.81
C SER A 220 13.75 -8.26 -14.20
N HIS A 221 13.61 -7.39 -13.21
CA HIS A 221 13.37 -5.96 -13.42
C HIS A 221 14.47 -5.39 -14.33
N PRO A 222 14.14 -4.68 -15.44
CA PRO A 222 15.16 -4.22 -16.39
C PRO A 222 16.18 -3.24 -15.78
N HIS A 223 15.87 -2.59 -14.67
CA HIS A 223 16.76 -1.69 -13.96
C HIS A 223 17.64 -2.39 -12.90
N HIS A 224 17.37 -3.64 -12.62
CA HIS A 224 18.19 -4.46 -11.72
C HIS A 224 18.56 -5.76 -12.44
N PRO A 225 19.50 -5.71 -13.40
CA PRO A 225 19.98 -6.92 -14.03
C PRO A 225 20.54 -7.82 -12.94
N MET A 226 20.05 -9.05 -12.84
CA MET A 226 20.68 -10.05 -12.00
C MET A 226 22.17 -10.08 -12.36
N ASN A 227 23.03 -9.98 -11.35
CA ASN A 227 24.46 -10.12 -11.55
C ASN A 227 24.70 -11.49 -12.23
N LYS A 228 25.16 -11.46 -13.48
CA LYS A 228 25.52 -12.66 -14.26
C LYS A 228 26.63 -13.52 -13.63
N LYS A 229 26.99 -13.25 -12.37
CA LYS A 229 27.96 -14.04 -11.62
C LYS A 229 27.42 -15.37 -11.12
N ASP A 230 26.12 -15.59 -11.10
CA ASP A 230 25.52 -16.81 -10.52
C ASP A 230 25.29 -17.93 -11.53
N GLU A 231 25.47 -17.70 -12.84
CA GLU A 231 25.29 -18.76 -13.86
C GLU A 231 26.56 -19.54 -14.24
N ASN A 232 27.76 -19.13 -13.76
CA ASN A 232 29.04 -19.75 -14.17
C ASN A 232 29.91 -20.35 -13.05
N GLN A 233 29.33 -20.65 -11.87
CA GLN A 233 30.07 -21.30 -10.79
C GLN A 233 29.49 -22.66 -10.40
N ASN A 234 29.28 -23.53 -11.39
CA ASN A 234 29.06 -24.93 -11.11
C ASN A 234 30.18 -25.79 -11.68
N GLN A 235 31.42 -25.37 -11.46
CA GLN A 235 32.60 -26.27 -11.53
C GLN A 235 33.77 -25.66 -10.74
N ASN A 236 34.06 -26.33 -9.61
CA ASN A 236 35.27 -26.20 -8.78
C ASN A 236 35.53 -24.85 -8.07
N GLN A 237 35.28 -24.72 -6.77
CA GLN A 237 36.37 -24.64 -5.79
C GLN A 237 35.87 -24.25 -4.40
N ASN A 238 36.38 -24.95 -3.42
CA ASN A 238 36.61 -24.62 -2.02
C ASN A 238 35.70 -23.55 -1.33
N LYS A 239 34.96 -24.04 -0.35
CA LYS A 239 34.29 -23.30 0.69
C LYS A 239 35.19 -22.22 1.30
N GLU A 240 34.90 -20.98 1.04
CA GLU A 240 34.97 -19.94 2.05
C GLU A 240 33.52 -19.54 2.37
N ASP A 241 33.12 -19.85 3.61
CA ASP A 241 31.83 -19.51 4.20
C ASP A 241 31.71 -17.98 4.32
N THR A 242 31.23 -17.32 3.29
CA THR A 242 30.48 -16.09 3.45
C THR A 242 29.02 -16.51 3.44
N THR A 243 28.48 -16.81 4.61
CA THR A 243 27.03 -16.90 4.82
C THR A 243 26.46 -15.51 4.55
N ASP A 244 25.99 -15.29 3.31
CA ASP A 244 24.97 -14.29 3.06
C ASP A 244 23.77 -14.72 3.94
N GLU A 245 23.63 -14.11 5.12
CA GLU A 245 22.47 -14.29 5.98
C GLU A 245 21.26 -13.88 5.16
N VAL A 246 20.53 -14.87 4.65
CA VAL A 246 19.27 -14.64 3.96
C VAL A 246 18.36 -13.95 4.98
N GLU A 247 18.06 -12.66 4.77
CA GLU A 247 17.13 -11.92 5.62
C GLU A 247 15.83 -12.72 5.72
N THR A 248 15.55 -13.25 6.90
CA THR A 248 14.34 -14.06 7.14
C THR A 248 13.17 -13.23 7.59
N THR A 249 13.38 -11.92 7.87
CA THR A 249 12.35 -11.00 8.32
C THR A 249 12.60 -9.58 7.82
N ILE A 250 11.53 -8.87 7.48
CA ILE A 250 11.60 -7.44 7.10
C ILE A 250 11.51 -6.48 8.30
N PHE A 251 11.11 -6.97 9.49
CA PHE A 251 11.06 -6.19 10.71
C PHE A 251 11.90 -6.85 11.81
N VAL A 252 12.57 -6.04 12.62
CA VAL A 252 13.39 -6.49 13.74
C VAL A 252 12.62 -6.51 15.06
N ASN A 253 11.51 -5.77 15.15
CA ASN A 253 10.69 -5.73 16.36
C ASN A 253 9.84 -7.00 16.55
N PRO A 254 9.49 -7.32 17.80
CA PRO A 254 8.60 -8.44 18.07
C PRO A 254 7.27 -8.35 17.31
N LYS A 255 6.78 -9.48 16.84
CA LYS A 255 5.57 -9.65 16.04
C LYS A 255 4.35 -8.87 16.59
N ALA A 256 4.08 -8.97 17.89
CA ALA A 256 2.95 -8.29 18.52
C ALA A 256 3.01 -6.77 18.38
N LYS A 257 4.19 -6.16 18.52
CA LYS A 257 4.34 -4.70 18.39
C LYS A 257 4.06 -4.19 16.99
N ILE A 258 4.44 -4.94 15.96
CA ILE A 258 4.13 -4.58 14.56
C ILE A 258 2.63 -4.70 14.29
N HIS A 259 1.98 -5.76 14.76
CA HIS A 259 0.51 -5.92 14.63
C HIS A 259 -0.23 -4.82 15.39
N ASP A 260 0.21 -4.50 16.61
CA ASP A 260 -0.36 -3.40 17.39
C ASP A 260 -0.27 -2.06 16.64
N ALA A 261 0.85 -1.79 15.99
CA ALA A 261 1.02 -0.59 15.16
C ALA A 261 0.04 -0.60 13.96
N PHE A 262 -0.05 -1.70 13.21
CA PHE A 262 -0.97 -1.80 12.06
C PHE A 262 -2.43 -1.68 12.46
N LEU A 263 -2.79 -2.19 13.61
CA LEU A 263 -4.15 -2.14 14.14
C LEU A 263 -4.45 -0.89 14.97
N GLY A 264 -3.43 -0.13 15.40
CA GLY A 264 -3.57 0.96 16.34
C GLY A 264 -4.12 0.46 17.68
N THR A 265 -3.52 -0.60 18.22
CA THR A 265 -3.84 -1.23 19.51
C THR A 265 -2.62 -1.16 20.44
N GLY A 266 -2.70 -1.74 21.62
CA GLY A 266 -1.60 -1.76 22.59
C GLY A 266 -1.03 -0.36 22.84
N ASP A 267 0.27 -0.21 22.70
CA ASP A 267 0.99 1.05 22.88
C ASP A 267 0.59 2.13 21.85
N TYR A 268 -0.01 1.73 20.73
CA TYR A 268 -0.38 2.61 19.61
C TYR A 268 -1.85 3.06 19.62
N LYS A 269 -2.65 2.64 20.61
CA LYS A 269 -4.09 2.95 20.66
C LYS A 269 -4.38 4.46 20.69
N ASN A 270 -3.51 5.25 21.32
CA ASN A 270 -3.65 6.70 21.43
C ASN A 270 -3.22 7.45 20.17
N LEU A 271 -2.63 6.74 19.19
CA LEU A 271 -2.21 7.30 17.90
C LEU A 271 -3.30 7.14 16.82
N THR A 272 -4.44 6.57 17.16
CA THR A 272 -5.57 6.36 16.27
C THR A 272 -6.86 6.82 16.90
N LEU A 273 -7.87 7.11 16.07
CA LEU A 273 -9.19 7.43 16.59
C LEU A 273 -9.84 6.19 17.24
N PRO A 274 -10.52 6.37 18.39
CA PRO A 274 -11.33 5.31 18.98
C PRO A 274 -12.36 4.82 17.96
N ASN A 275 -12.49 3.50 17.82
CA ASN A 275 -13.43 2.86 16.86
C ASN A 275 -13.23 3.24 15.38
N GLY A 276 -12.14 3.92 15.02
CA GLY A 276 -11.81 4.25 13.64
C GLY A 276 -11.67 3.00 12.77
N VAL A 277 -11.96 3.16 11.48
CA VAL A 277 -11.81 2.08 10.49
C VAL A 277 -10.37 1.80 10.12
N PHE A 278 -9.45 2.72 10.43
CA PHE A 278 -8.02 2.57 10.17
C PHE A 278 -7.20 2.43 11.46
N GLY A 279 -6.21 1.55 11.41
CA GLY A 279 -5.05 1.60 12.26
C GLY A 279 -3.98 2.51 11.65
N LEU A 280 -2.70 2.23 11.87
CA LEU A 280 -1.63 3.02 11.29
C LEU A 280 -1.23 2.45 9.92
N GLY A 281 -1.89 2.92 8.86
CA GLY A 281 -1.61 2.56 7.48
C GLY A 281 -2.45 1.45 6.89
N PHE A 282 -3.32 0.80 7.67
CA PHE A 282 -4.19 -0.28 7.22
C PHE A 282 -5.63 -0.11 7.70
N SER A 283 -6.56 -0.58 6.89
CA SER A 283 -7.95 -0.75 7.31
C SER A 283 -8.06 -1.95 8.26
N ARG A 284 -8.80 -1.78 9.35
CA ARG A 284 -9.02 -2.83 10.36
C ARG A 284 -10.04 -3.84 9.86
N CYS A 285 -9.73 -5.12 9.95
CA CYS A 285 -10.67 -6.21 9.67
C CYS A 285 -11.38 -6.63 10.95
N ARG A 286 -12.74 -6.56 10.94
CA ARG A 286 -13.59 -6.95 12.05
C ARG A 286 -14.56 -8.03 11.60
N THR A 287 -14.94 -8.91 12.54
CA THR A 287 -16.05 -9.84 12.37
C THR A 287 -17.39 -9.11 12.42
N ALA A 288 -18.49 -9.79 12.06
CA ALA A 288 -19.85 -9.26 12.23
C ALA A 288 -20.16 -8.90 13.69
N GLY A 289 -19.57 -9.59 14.67
CA GLY A 289 -19.66 -9.28 16.09
C GLY A 289 -18.76 -8.13 16.56
N GLY A 290 -18.04 -7.46 15.65
CA GLY A 290 -17.19 -6.31 15.94
C GLY A 290 -15.78 -6.65 16.42
N SER A 291 -15.44 -7.91 16.65
CA SER A 291 -14.12 -8.35 17.10
C SER A 291 -13.06 -8.08 16.02
N LEU A 292 -11.96 -7.46 16.41
CA LEU A 292 -10.83 -7.18 15.55
C LEU A 292 -9.99 -8.45 15.37
N PHE A 293 -9.70 -8.82 14.13
CA PHE A 293 -8.94 -10.05 13.86
C PHE A 293 -7.81 -9.89 12.83
N GLY A 294 -7.74 -8.74 12.14
CA GLY A 294 -6.73 -8.54 11.12
C GLY A 294 -6.77 -7.16 10.51
N PHE A 295 -6.05 -7.02 9.43
CA PHE A 295 -5.92 -5.76 8.70
C PHE A 295 -5.76 -5.99 7.20
N GLY A 296 -6.03 -4.97 6.41
CA GLY A 296 -5.90 -5.03 4.95
C GLY A 296 -6.30 -3.73 4.29
N HIS A 297 -6.48 -3.77 2.99
CA HIS A 297 -7.02 -2.66 2.23
C HIS A 297 -7.73 -3.15 0.97
N ALA A 298 -8.73 -2.40 0.52
CA ALA A 298 -9.40 -2.63 -0.75
C ALA A 298 -9.20 -1.41 -1.65
N GLY A 299 -8.93 -1.65 -2.92
CA GLY A 299 -8.94 -0.61 -3.94
C GLY A 299 -10.36 -0.30 -4.42
N LEU A 300 -10.55 0.89 -4.96
CA LEU A 300 -11.82 1.37 -5.52
C LEU A 300 -12.39 0.39 -6.56
N GLY A 301 -11.53 -0.26 -7.34
CA GLY A 301 -11.92 -1.20 -8.40
C GLY A 301 -12.24 -2.61 -7.93
N GLY A 302 -12.24 -2.90 -6.63
CA GLY A 302 -12.52 -4.23 -6.09
C GLY A 302 -11.30 -5.10 -5.84
N SER A 303 -10.10 -4.77 -6.35
CA SER A 303 -8.88 -5.44 -5.93
C SER A 303 -8.69 -5.27 -4.42
N THR A 304 -8.32 -6.34 -3.72
CA THR A 304 -8.18 -6.32 -2.26
C THR A 304 -7.11 -7.27 -1.78
N ALA A 305 -6.55 -6.95 -0.61
CA ALA A 305 -5.81 -7.92 0.17
C ALA A 305 -6.07 -7.67 1.66
N TYR A 306 -6.09 -8.72 2.43
CA TYR A 306 -6.13 -8.66 3.88
C TYR A 306 -5.47 -9.88 4.51
N CYS A 307 -5.21 -9.80 5.78
CA CYS A 307 -4.77 -10.93 6.58
C CYS A 307 -5.58 -11.06 7.88
N ASP A 308 -5.67 -12.29 8.35
CA ASP A 308 -6.21 -12.70 9.65
C ASP A 308 -5.04 -13.12 10.53
N ILE A 309 -4.79 -12.35 11.59
CA ILE A 309 -3.66 -12.58 12.49
C ILE A 309 -3.89 -13.84 13.31
N ASN A 310 -5.14 -14.11 13.71
CA ASN A 310 -5.48 -15.21 14.59
C ASN A 310 -5.28 -16.56 13.89
N ASN A 311 -5.63 -16.62 12.61
CA ASN A 311 -5.55 -17.85 11.81
C ASN A 311 -4.28 -17.90 10.92
N ARG A 312 -3.40 -16.90 11.00
CA ARG A 312 -2.19 -16.76 10.14
C ARG A 312 -2.54 -16.92 8.65
N PHE A 313 -3.62 -16.31 8.25
CA PHE A 313 -4.13 -16.38 6.87
C PHE A 313 -3.97 -15.04 6.16
N ALA A 314 -3.59 -15.09 4.88
CA ALA A 314 -3.54 -13.93 4.02
C ALA A 314 -4.14 -14.25 2.65
N ILE A 315 -4.87 -13.31 2.08
CA ILE A 315 -5.49 -13.42 0.77
C ILE A 315 -5.32 -12.13 -0.03
N ALA A 316 -5.12 -12.28 -1.33
CA ALA A 316 -5.14 -11.18 -2.28
C ALA A 316 -5.96 -11.56 -3.51
N VAL A 317 -6.81 -10.63 -3.94
CA VAL A 317 -7.58 -10.71 -5.18
C VAL A 317 -7.26 -9.47 -6.01
N THR A 318 -6.77 -9.66 -7.22
CA THR A 318 -6.47 -8.56 -8.16
C THR A 318 -7.40 -8.63 -9.35
N LEU A 319 -8.02 -7.50 -9.68
CA LEU A 319 -8.98 -7.36 -10.77
C LEU A 319 -8.54 -6.23 -11.70
N ASN A 320 -8.82 -6.39 -12.99
CA ASN A 320 -8.65 -5.32 -13.97
C ASN A 320 -10.00 -4.74 -14.45
N LYS A 321 -11.10 -5.46 -14.27
CA LYS A 321 -12.46 -4.91 -14.42
C LYS A 321 -12.88 -4.30 -13.08
N LEU A 322 -13.10 -2.99 -13.08
CA LEU A 322 -13.48 -2.26 -11.88
C LEU A 322 -14.96 -2.55 -11.56
N CYS A 323 -15.20 -3.12 -10.39
CA CYS A 323 -16.53 -3.49 -9.92
C CYS A 323 -16.58 -3.30 -8.40
N GLU A 324 -17.34 -2.45 -7.84
CA GLU A 324 -17.55 -2.12 -6.40
C GLU A 324 -17.19 -3.22 -5.33
N GLY A 325 -16.37 -4.21 -5.69
CA GLY A 325 -15.96 -5.29 -4.80
C GLY A 325 -16.97 -6.44 -4.65
N ALA A 326 -18.07 -6.45 -5.39
CA ALA A 326 -19.08 -7.51 -5.31
C ALA A 326 -18.47 -8.89 -5.61
N LEU A 327 -17.79 -9.04 -6.76
CA LEU A 327 -17.10 -10.28 -7.15
C LEU A 327 -16.02 -10.68 -6.10
N THR A 328 -15.25 -9.71 -5.65
CA THR A 328 -14.23 -9.94 -4.61
C THR A 328 -14.85 -10.42 -3.32
N GLY A 329 -16.00 -9.85 -2.93
CA GLY A 329 -16.76 -10.29 -1.76
C GLY A 329 -17.23 -11.73 -1.88
N GLU A 330 -17.73 -12.14 -3.05
CA GLU A 330 -18.12 -13.53 -3.33
C GLU A 330 -16.94 -14.50 -3.22
N ILE A 331 -15.81 -14.17 -3.84
CA ILE A 331 -14.59 -14.98 -3.77
C ILE A 331 -14.13 -15.13 -2.32
N ILE A 332 -14.10 -14.04 -1.56
CA ILE A 332 -13.67 -14.07 -0.16
C ILE A 332 -14.63 -14.89 0.69
N ARG A 333 -15.95 -14.69 0.58
CA ARG A 333 -16.94 -15.49 1.31
C ARG A 333 -16.79 -16.98 1.01
N PHE A 334 -16.65 -17.34 -0.27
CA PHE A 334 -16.46 -18.72 -0.69
C PHE A 334 -15.21 -19.33 -0.04
N ILE A 335 -14.05 -18.67 -0.16
CA ILE A 335 -12.79 -19.19 0.39
C ILE A 335 -12.87 -19.30 1.93
N CYS A 336 -13.37 -18.25 2.60
CA CYS A 336 -13.52 -18.29 4.06
C CYS A 336 -14.47 -19.43 4.50
N SER A 337 -15.55 -19.69 3.77
CA SER A 337 -16.46 -20.81 4.09
C SER A 337 -15.82 -22.17 3.91
N GLN A 338 -14.94 -22.34 2.91
CA GLN A 338 -14.23 -23.61 2.69
C GLN A 338 -13.13 -23.88 3.73
N LEU A 339 -12.60 -22.83 4.33
CA LEU A 339 -11.48 -22.90 5.28
C LEU A 339 -11.94 -22.67 6.74
N ASP A 340 -13.24 -22.54 6.99
CA ASP A 340 -13.83 -22.23 8.31
C ASP A 340 -13.21 -20.97 8.94
N LEU A 341 -13.05 -19.91 8.13
CA LEU A 341 -12.46 -18.65 8.53
C LEU A 341 -13.51 -17.56 8.70
N PRO A 342 -13.28 -16.56 9.59
CA PRO A 342 -14.18 -15.43 9.72
C PRO A 342 -14.18 -14.55 8.47
N VAL A 343 -15.36 -14.17 7.99
CA VAL A 343 -15.51 -13.23 6.89
C VAL A 343 -15.40 -11.81 7.43
N PRO A 344 -14.54 -10.92 6.85
CA PRO A 344 -14.50 -9.51 7.23
C PRO A 344 -15.87 -8.84 7.06
N LEU A 345 -16.28 -8.03 8.04
CA LEU A 345 -17.59 -7.36 8.08
C LEU A 345 -17.96 -6.69 6.76
N LYS A 346 -17.00 -6.04 6.10
CA LYS A 346 -17.22 -5.36 4.81
C LYS A 346 -17.65 -6.28 3.66
N TYR A 347 -17.51 -7.60 3.81
CA TYR A 347 -17.92 -8.60 2.82
C TYR A 347 -19.12 -9.45 3.26
N VAL A 348 -19.66 -9.22 4.46
CA VAL A 348 -20.80 -10.00 4.99
C VAL A 348 -22.14 -9.61 4.36
N GLY A 349 -22.28 -8.41 3.81
CA GLY A 349 -23.58 -7.84 3.44
C GLY A 349 -23.72 -7.31 2.01
N SER A 350 -22.92 -7.77 1.06
CA SER A 350 -23.06 -7.37 -0.36
C SER A 350 -23.94 -8.39 -1.10
N THR A 351 -25.24 -8.37 -0.85
CA THR A 351 -26.25 -9.01 -1.73
C THR A 351 -26.84 -7.96 -2.66
#